data_2c3235e1a3f08b256dcb87d79f29fa6d
#
_entry.id   2c3235e1a3f08b256dcb87d79f29fa6d
#
_cell.length_a   1.000
_cell.length_b   1.000
_cell.length_c   1.000
_cell.angle_alpha   90.00
_cell.angle_beta   90.00
_cell.angle_gamma   90.00
#
_symmetry.space_group_name_H-M   'P 1'
#
loop_
_entity.id
_entity.type
_entity.pdbx_description
1 polymer ?
#
loop_
_entity_poly.entity_id
_entity_poly.type
_entity_poly.pdbx_seq_one_letter_code
_entity_poly.pdbx_strand_id
1 'polypeptide(L)'
;MRVFLDANILFSAANPKWLTHDFVELLIQRTECVTNVYAAEEARRNLTKHFPKHLPQLDTLLGRLKFVAAIVDDLGVELKAKDRPILGGAIAGHATHLLTGDRRDFGAFFGKIVQGVKIVDQAALAAELSAQGIL
;
A
#
# COMPACT_ATOMS: atom_id res chain seq x y z
N MET A 1 -4.50 -4.18 -13.22
CA MET A 1 -4.52 -4.14 -11.75
C MET A 1 -3.83 -2.88 -11.26
N ARG A 2 -4.45 -2.17 -10.36
CA ARG A 2 -3.87 -0.98 -9.72
C ARG A 2 -3.82 -1.22 -8.22
N VAL A 3 -2.63 -1.17 -7.63
CA VAL A 3 -2.40 -1.51 -6.23
C VAL A 3 -2.00 -0.26 -5.46
N PHE A 4 -2.78 0.08 -4.45
CA PHE A 4 -2.43 1.15 -3.51
C PHE A 4 -1.55 0.57 -2.40
N LEU A 5 -0.39 1.18 -2.18
CA LEU A 5 0.58 0.72 -1.17
C LEU A 5 0.42 1.54 0.11
N ASP A 6 0.08 0.87 1.21
CA ASP A 6 -0.01 1.49 2.53
C ASP A 6 1.39 1.78 3.10
N ALA A 7 1.43 2.61 4.13
CA ALA A 7 2.66 3.08 4.78
C ALA A 7 3.58 1.94 5.25
N ASN A 8 3.01 0.89 5.85
CA ASN A 8 3.81 -0.25 6.33
C ASN A 8 4.46 -1.01 5.18
N ILE A 9 3.82 -1.05 4.01
CA ILE A 9 4.40 -1.66 2.81
C ILE A 9 5.54 -0.79 2.28
N LEU A 10 5.35 0.52 2.20
CA LEU A 10 6.41 1.45 1.78
C LEU A 10 7.61 1.37 2.72
N PHE A 11 7.36 1.33 4.03
CA PHE A 11 8.39 1.17 5.06
C PHE A 11 9.22 -0.09 4.83
N SER A 12 8.55 -1.23 4.66
CA SER A 12 9.23 -2.52 4.47
C SER A 12 9.94 -2.60 3.12
N ALA A 13 9.35 -2.05 2.08
CA ALA A 13 9.94 -2.06 0.72
C ALA A 13 11.19 -1.19 0.61
N ALA A 14 11.36 -0.20 1.49
CA ALA A 14 12.55 0.64 1.51
C ALA A 14 13.82 -0.12 1.95
N ASN A 15 13.67 -1.26 2.62
CA ASN A 15 14.80 -2.09 3.01
C ASN A 15 15.05 -3.17 1.95
N PRO A 16 16.15 -3.07 1.16
CA PRO A 16 16.40 -4.02 0.06
C PRO A 16 16.67 -5.45 0.49
N LYS A 17 16.90 -5.69 1.79
CA LYS A 17 17.11 -7.04 2.34
C LYS A 17 15.81 -7.77 2.68
N TRP A 18 14.68 -7.07 2.68
CA TRP A 18 13.39 -7.65 3.08
C TRP A 18 12.61 -8.15 1.86
N LEU A 19 11.82 -9.23 2.07
CA LEU A 19 11.01 -9.82 1.00
C LEU A 19 10.01 -8.84 0.39
N THR A 20 9.47 -7.94 1.19
CA THR A 20 8.53 -6.92 0.70
C THR A 20 9.18 -6.03 -0.36
N HIS A 21 10.48 -5.74 -0.25
CA HIS A 21 11.19 -4.99 -1.29
C HIS A 21 11.08 -5.69 -2.64
N ASP A 22 11.41 -6.98 -2.70
CA ASP A 22 11.36 -7.75 -3.93
C ASP A 22 9.93 -7.86 -4.47
N PHE A 23 8.97 -8.05 -3.57
CA PHE A 23 7.56 -8.13 -3.95
C PHE A 23 7.06 -6.82 -4.57
N VAL A 24 7.40 -5.69 -3.98
CA VAL A 24 7.00 -4.37 -4.50
C VAL A 24 7.68 -4.09 -5.84
N GLU A 25 8.96 -4.47 -6.00
CA GLU A 25 9.63 -4.38 -7.30
C GLU A 25 8.88 -5.16 -8.38
N LEU A 26 8.43 -6.36 -8.05
CA LEU A 26 7.63 -7.17 -8.96
C LEU A 26 6.30 -6.49 -9.29
N LEU A 27 5.60 -5.95 -8.29
CA LEU A 27 4.33 -5.23 -8.50
C LEU A 27 4.51 -4.03 -9.44
N ILE A 28 5.59 -3.26 -9.26
CA ILE A 28 5.86 -2.09 -10.11
C ILE A 28 6.07 -2.52 -11.56
N GLN A 29 6.70 -3.67 -11.79
CA GLN A 29 6.94 -4.20 -13.14
C GLN A 29 5.67 -4.76 -13.79
N ARG A 30 4.75 -5.29 -13.00
CA ARG A 30 3.61 -6.09 -13.52
C ARG A 30 2.26 -5.43 -13.34
N THR A 31 2.15 -4.40 -12.48
CA THR A 31 0.91 -3.71 -12.19
C THR A 31 1.17 -2.21 -12.11
N GLU A 32 0.10 -1.43 -11.95
CA GLU A 32 0.21 -0.01 -11.65
C GLU A 32 0.20 0.17 -10.12
N CYS A 33 1.26 0.74 -9.57
CA CYS A 33 1.38 0.98 -8.13
C CYS A 33 1.14 2.45 -7.82
N VAL A 34 0.26 2.71 -6.87
CA VAL A 34 -0.10 4.06 -6.43
C VAL A 34 0.02 4.18 -4.91
N THR A 35 0.10 5.39 -4.43
CA THR A 35 0.07 5.72 -3.01
C THR A 35 -0.44 7.15 -2.84
N ASN A 36 -0.36 7.71 -1.64
CA ASN A 36 -0.65 9.12 -1.41
C ASN A 36 0.31 9.72 -0.36
N VAL A 37 0.17 11.04 -0.15
CA VAL A 37 1.06 11.75 0.78
C VAL A 37 0.93 11.25 2.21
N TYR A 38 -0.25 10.79 2.62
CA TYR A 38 -0.48 10.29 3.98
C TYR A 38 0.31 9.01 4.25
N ALA A 39 0.26 8.06 3.32
CA ALA A 39 1.05 6.83 3.40
C ALA A 39 2.55 7.14 3.35
N ALA A 40 2.97 8.01 2.43
CA ALA A 40 4.37 8.37 2.27
C ALA A 40 4.94 9.05 3.52
N GLU A 41 4.20 9.99 4.12
CA GLU A 41 4.65 10.68 5.34
C GLU A 41 4.74 9.75 6.54
N GLU A 42 3.77 8.85 6.72
CA GLU A 42 3.83 7.88 7.81
C GLU A 42 5.04 6.95 7.65
N ALA A 43 5.29 6.46 6.44
CA ALA A 43 6.46 5.64 6.16
C ALA A 43 7.77 6.40 6.45
N ARG A 44 7.83 7.67 6.06
CA ARG A 44 9.00 8.52 6.32
C ARG A 44 9.24 8.72 7.81
N ARG A 45 8.18 9.00 8.58
CA ARG A 45 8.29 9.15 10.04
C ARG A 45 8.82 7.87 10.67
N ASN A 46 8.30 6.73 10.28
CA ASN A 46 8.70 5.43 10.84
C ASN A 46 10.14 5.08 10.47
N LEU A 47 10.57 5.35 9.23
CA LEU A 47 11.96 5.15 8.83
C LEU A 47 12.91 6.08 9.56
N THR A 48 12.54 7.34 9.71
CA THR A 48 13.35 8.31 10.46
C THR A 48 13.58 7.84 11.89
N LYS A 49 12.57 7.23 12.49
CA LYS A 49 12.64 6.74 13.88
C LYS A 49 13.43 5.44 14.01
N HIS A 50 13.26 4.50 13.07
CA HIS A 50 13.76 3.12 13.23
C HIS A 50 14.92 2.77 12.32
N PHE A 51 14.95 3.25 11.08
CA PHE A 51 15.96 2.91 10.07
C PHE A 51 16.27 4.11 9.18
N PRO A 52 16.80 5.22 9.74
CA PRO A 52 17.00 6.45 8.96
C PRO A 52 17.94 6.28 7.76
N LYS A 53 18.82 5.31 7.78
CA LYS A 53 19.72 5.02 6.65
C LYS A 53 18.97 4.57 5.39
N HIS A 54 17.71 4.15 5.49
CA HIS A 54 16.90 3.71 4.36
C HIS A 54 15.99 4.82 3.80
N LEU A 55 16.10 6.06 4.30
CA LEU A 55 15.34 7.19 3.74
C LEU A 55 15.64 7.44 2.25
N PRO A 56 16.89 7.36 1.78
CA PRO A 56 17.16 7.50 0.35
C PRO A 56 16.45 6.45 -0.51
N GLN A 57 16.35 5.21 -0.03
CA GLN A 57 15.65 4.14 -0.73
C GLN A 57 14.14 4.40 -0.78
N LEU A 58 13.56 4.94 0.31
CA LEU A 58 12.16 5.35 0.28
C LEU A 58 11.93 6.44 -0.76
N ASP A 59 12.77 7.45 -0.83
CA ASP A 59 12.64 8.53 -1.80
C ASP A 59 12.71 8.01 -3.23
N THR A 60 13.62 7.09 -3.51
CA THR A 60 13.71 6.43 -4.82
C THR A 60 12.44 5.67 -5.15
N LEU A 61 11.92 4.89 -4.19
CA LEU A 61 10.68 4.16 -4.36
C LEU A 61 9.50 5.09 -4.65
N LEU A 62 9.33 6.13 -3.84
CA LEU A 62 8.22 7.09 -4.01
C LEU A 62 8.27 7.78 -5.37
N GLY A 63 9.45 8.04 -5.92
CA GLY A 63 9.61 8.61 -7.25
C GLY A 63 9.13 7.71 -8.38
N ARG A 64 8.95 6.43 -8.13
CA ARG A 64 8.46 5.43 -9.10
C ARG A 64 6.95 5.18 -9.00
N LEU A 65 6.29 5.76 -8.01
CA LEU A 65 4.86 5.55 -7.76
C LEU A 65 4.05 6.75 -8.23
N LYS A 66 2.82 6.49 -8.63
CA LYS A 66 1.84 7.53 -8.92
C LYS A 66 1.16 7.93 -7.61
N PHE A 67 1.03 9.25 -7.38
CA PHE A 67 0.37 9.77 -6.18
C PHE A 67 -1.07 10.13 -6.48
N VAL A 68 -1.97 9.64 -5.63
CA VAL A 68 -3.39 9.99 -5.65
C VAL A 68 -3.59 11.21 -4.78
N ALA A 69 -4.11 12.30 -5.36
CA ALA A 69 -4.33 13.56 -4.63
C ALA A 69 -5.66 13.58 -3.86
N ALA A 70 -6.67 12.90 -4.38
CA ALA A 70 -8.02 12.93 -3.84
C ALA A 70 -8.24 11.87 -2.76
N ILE A 71 -9.19 12.12 -1.86
CA ILE A 71 -9.61 11.19 -0.81
C ILE A 71 -11.14 11.15 -0.82
N VAL A 72 -11.71 9.94 -0.84
CA VAL A 72 -13.12 9.74 -0.57
C VAL A 72 -13.33 9.73 0.95
N ASP A 73 -14.22 10.58 1.46
CA ASP A 73 -14.47 10.71 2.90
C ASP A 73 -15.52 9.73 3.41
N ASP A 74 -16.55 9.45 2.61
CA ASP A 74 -17.59 8.49 2.97
C ASP A 74 -17.19 7.09 2.55
N LEU A 75 -16.59 6.36 3.48
CA LEU A 75 -16.05 5.03 3.20
C LEU A 75 -17.08 3.91 3.29
N GLY A 76 -18.20 4.14 3.98
CA GLY A 76 -19.19 3.10 4.24
C GLY A 76 -18.74 2.06 5.26
N VAL A 77 -17.57 2.21 5.86
CA VAL A 77 -17.01 1.36 6.91
C VAL A 77 -16.37 2.22 7.98
N GLU A 78 -16.22 1.69 9.18
CA GLU A 78 -15.55 2.39 10.27
C GLU A 78 -14.07 2.05 10.32
N LEU A 79 -13.25 3.09 10.32
CA LEU A 79 -11.80 3.00 10.47
C LEU A 79 -11.32 4.10 11.41
N LYS A 80 -10.15 3.89 12.02
CA LYS A 80 -9.47 4.93 12.77
C LYS A 80 -9.16 6.11 11.86
N ALA A 81 -9.09 7.31 12.44
CA ALA A 81 -8.85 8.55 11.70
C ALA A 81 -7.60 8.48 10.81
N LYS A 82 -6.53 7.84 11.30
CA LYS A 82 -5.26 7.72 10.55
C LYS A 82 -5.36 6.81 9.32
N ASP A 83 -6.30 5.86 9.32
CA ASP A 83 -6.46 4.88 8.24
C ASP A 83 -7.49 5.31 7.20
N ARG A 84 -8.35 6.27 7.54
CA ARG A 84 -9.37 6.78 6.61
C ARG A 84 -8.77 7.38 5.34
N PRO A 85 -7.71 8.23 5.38
CA PRO A 85 -7.12 8.73 4.13
C PRO A 85 -6.42 7.65 3.30
N ILE A 86 -6.04 6.55 3.89
CA ILE A 86 -5.43 5.42 3.16
C ILE A 86 -6.49 4.72 2.31
N LEU A 87 -7.57 4.24 2.92
CA LEU A 87 -8.65 3.60 2.16
C LEU A 87 -9.35 4.61 1.24
N GLY A 88 -9.58 5.82 1.72
CA GLY A 88 -10.19 6.90 0.93
C GLY A 88 -9.36 7.28 -0.29
N GLY A 89 -8.04 7.26 -0.15
CA GLY A 89 -7.11 7.47 -1.26
C GLY A 89 -7.15 6.34 -2.29
N ALA A 90 -7.21 5.11 -1.81
CA ALA A 90 -7.32 3.94 -2.67
C ALA A 90 -8.61 3.97 -3.49
N ILE A 91 -9.72 4.32 -2.86
CA ILE A 91 -11.03 4.44 -3.53
C ILE A 91 -11.00 5.58 -4.56
N ALA A 92 -10.55 6.76 -4.16
CA ALA A 92 -10.47 7.93 -5.05
C ALA A 92 -9.56 7.68 -6.26
N GLY A 93 -8.49 6.94 -6.06
CA GLY A 93 -7.55 6.57 -7.11
C GLY A 93 -7.98 5.39 -7.97
N HIS A 94 -9.17 4.84 -7.74
CA HIS A 94 -9.69 3.67 -8.45
C HIS A 94 -8.76 2.46 -8.37
N ALA A 95 -8.13 2.27 -7.21
CA ALA A 95 -7.32 1.09 -6.97
C ALA A 95 -8.19 -0.16 -6.99
N THR A 96 -7.67 -1.25 -7.54
CA THR A 96 -8.32 -2.56 -7.45
C THR A 96 -8.04 -3.22 -6.11
N HIS A 97 -6.88 -2.91 -5.53
CA HIS A 97 -6.40 -3.50 -4.29
C HIS A 97 -5.77 -2.43 -3.39
N LEU A 98 -5.97 -2.58 -2.09
CA LEU A 98 -5.19 -1.91 -1.05
C LEU A 98 -4.29 -2.97 -0.42
N LEU A 99 -2.98 -2.83 -0.61
CA LEU A 99 -1.98 -3.72 -0.02
C LEU A 99 -1.54 -3.14 1.33
N THR A 100 -1.81 -3.86 2.40
CA THR A 100 -1.45 -3.46 3.75
C THR A 100 -1.06 -4.67 4.59
N GLY A 101 -0.11 -4.48 5.50
CA GLY A 101 0.25 -5.47 6.51
C GLY A 101 -0.38 -5.18 7.87
N ASP A 102 -1.21 -4.15 7.98
CA ASP A 102 -1.79 -3.72 9.25
C ASP A 102 -3.00 -4.57 9.63
N ARG A 103 -2.74 -5.65 10.36
CA ARG A 103 -3.78 -6.57 10.83
C ARG A 103 -4.61 -5.99 11.97
N ARG A 104 -4.07 -5.03 12.71
CA ARG A 104 -4.79 -4.40 13.83
C ARG A 104 -5.94 -3.55 13.32
N ASP A 105 -5.68 -2.70 12.34
CA ASP A 105 -6.65 -1.70 11.88
C ASP A 105 -7.46 -2.17 10.68
N PHE A 106 -6.88 -3.01 9.80
CA PHE A 106 -7.55 -3.52 8.61
C PHE A 106 -7.92 -5.01 8.68
N GLY A 107 -7.57 -5.71 9.77
CA GLY A 107 -7.73 -7.17 9.85
C GLY A 107 -9.15 -7.66 9.58
N ALA A 108 -10.17 -6.93 10.06
CA ALA A 108 -11.57 -7.28 9.83
C ALA A 108 -11.99 -7.18 8.35
N PHE A 109 -11.20 -6.48 7.53
CA PHE A 109 -11.53 -6.21 6.13
C PHE A 109 -10.69 -7.01 5.14
N PHE A 110 -9.71 -7.80 5.60
CA PHE A 110 -8.89 -8.60 4.70
C PHE A 110 -9.76 -9.54 3.86
N GLY A 111 -9.55 -9.49 2.54
CA GLY A 111 -10.32 -10.25 1.57
C GLY A 111 -11.64 -9.61 1.17
N LYS A 112 -12.07 -8.56 1.85
CA LYS A 112 -13.31 -7.85 1.54
C LYS A 112 -13.08 -6.76 0.51
N ILE A 113 -14.15 -6.44 -0.22
CA ILE A 113 -14.13 -5.36 -1.22
C ILE A 113 -14.95 -4.19 -0.66
N VAL A 114 -14.32 -3.02 -0.56
CA VAL A 114 -14.96 -1.79 -0.09
C VAL A 114 -14.92 -0.79 -1.24
N GLN A 115 -16.08 -0.44 -1.76
CA GLN A 115 -16.22 0.50 -2.89
C GLN A 115 -15.26 0.18 -4.05
N GLY A 116 -15.18 -1.10 -4.41
CA GLY A 116 -14.36 -1.57 -5.53
C GLY A 116 -12.91 -1.88 -5.18
N VAL A 117 -12.48 -1.63 -3.93
CA VAL A 117 -11.10 -1.88 -3.49
C VAL A 117 -11.05 -3.12 -2.61
N LYS A 118 -10.30 -4.13 -3.03
CA LYS A 118 -10.08 -5.34 -2.24
C LYS A 118 -8.89 -5.13 -1.30
N ILE A 119 -9.11 -5.35 -0.02
CA ILE A 119 -8.08 -5.18 1.01
C ILE A 119 -7.34 -6.50 1.17
N VAL A 120 -6.03 -6.48 0.94
CA VAL A 120 -5.20 -7.69 0.90
C VAL A 120 -3.88 -7.49 1.64
N ASP A 121 -3.34 -8.58 2.18
CA ASP A 121 -1.94 -8.62 2.61
C ASP A 121 -1.06 -9.14 1.47
N GLN A 122 0.25 -9.18 1.72
CA GLN A 122 1.21 -9.60 0.70
C GLN A 122 0.97 -11.04 0.24
N ALA A 123 0.73 -11.96 1.17
CA ALA A 123 0.53 -13.37 0.84
C ALA A 123 -0.73 -13.57 -0.02
N ALA A 124 -1.83 -12.91 0.34
CA ALA A 124 -3.07 -13.01 -0.43
C ALA A 124 -2.93 -12.42 -1.83
N LEU A 125 -2.27 -11.28 -1.96
CA LEU A 125 -2.04 -10.67 -3.27
C LEU A 125 -1.10 -11.51 -4.13
N ALA A 126 -0.05 -12.07 -3.54
CA ALA A 126 0.85 -12.97 -4.27
C ALA A 126 0.11 -14.20 -4.83
N ALA A 127 -0.77 -14.80 -4.02
CA ALA A 127 -1.59 -15.93 -4.46
C ALA A 127 -2.53 -15.54 -5.60
N GLU A 128 -3.15 -14.36 -5.53
CA GLU A 128 -4.04 -13.85 -6.58
C GLU A 128 -3.28 -13.61 -7.89
N LEU A 129 -2.11 -12.98 -7.81
CA LEU A 129 -1.26 -12.73 -8.98
C LEU A 129 -0.82 -14.04 -9.64
N SER A 130 -0.45 -15.03 -8.85
CA SER A 130 -0.08 -16.35 -9.33
C SER A 130 -1.26 -17.04 -10.03
N ALA A 131 -2.46 -16.98 -9.43
CA ALA A 131 -3.67 -17.56 -10.02
C ALA A 131 -4.06 -16.90 -11.34
N GLN A 132 -3.73 -15.62 -11.51
CA GLN A 132 -4.01 -14.87 -12.75
C GLN A 132 -2.87 -14.96 -13.77
N GLY A 133 -1.82 -15.69 -13.48
CA GLY A 133 -0.68 -15.84 -14.38
C GLY A 133 0.21 -14.61 -14.49
N ILE A 134 0.10 -13.68 -13.55
CA ILE A 134 0.93 -12.46 -13.52
C ILE A 134 2.30 -12.74 -12.88
N LEU A 135 2.34 -13.68 -11.96
CA LEU A 135 3.58 -14.17 -11.35
C LEU A 135 4.09 -15.41 -12.09
#